data_356e5f9212c76df34cf0b36fcd28fe92
#
_entry.id   356e5f9212c76df34cf0b36fcd28fe92
#
_cell.length_a   1.000
_cell.length_b   1.000
_cell.length_c   1.000
_cell.angle_alpha   90.00
_cell.angle_beta   90.00
_cell.angle_gamma   90.00
#
_symmetry.space_group_name_H-M   'P 1'
#
loop_
_entity.id
_entity.type
_entity.pdbx_description
1 polymer ?
#
loop_
_entity_poly.entity_id
_entity_poly.type
_entity_poly.pdbx_seq_one_letter_code
_entity_poly.pdbx_strand_id
1 'polypeptide(L)'
;MKVWVVWANNGENYEDNYQNIWAICSSKEAAEQCITNAHEQIRHDEERWNELARITSDPDCVTSEIEVEMDQIESRRYSVPYRGNNGLPYFSVREYDIMN
;
A
#
# COMPACT_ATOMS: atom_id res chain seq x y z
N MET A 1 -23.99 -13.58 8.35
CA MET A 1 -23.38 -12.24 8.25
C MET A 1 -22.40 -12.23 7.10
N LYS A 2 -22.46 -11.23 6.26
CA LYS A 2 -21.54 -11.10 5.12
C LYS A 2 -20.44 -10.13 5.42
N VAL A 3 -19.23 -10.47 4.97
CA VAL A 3 -18.08 -9.57 5.02
C VAL A 3 -17.43 -9.51 3.66
N TRP A 4 -16.75 -8.42 3.39
CA TRP A 4 -16.00 -8.20 2.15
C TRP A 4 -14.54 -8.09 2.51
N VAL A 5 -13.75 -9.02 1.99
CA VAL A 5 -12.31 -9.07 2.28
C VAL A 5 -11.58 -8.44 1.11
N VAL A 6 -10.75 -7.43 1.42
CA VAL A 6 -9.89 -6.79 0.43
C VAL A 6 -8.54 -7.48 0.48
N TRP A 7 -8.15 -8.06 -0.64
CA TRP A 7 -6.85 -8.71 -0.80
C TRP A 7 -5.92 -7.79 -1.57
N ALA A 8 -4.70 -7.70 -1.12
CA ALA A 8 -3.64 -6.98 -1.81
C ALA A 8 -2.62 -7.97 -2.36
N ASN A 9 -2.23 -7.79 -3.62
CA ASN A 9 -1.38 -8.72 -4.34
C ASN A 9 -0.33 -7.93 -5.14
N ASN A 10 0.90 -8.42 -5.19
CA ASN A 10 1.97 -7.75 -5.93
C ASN A 10 1.93 -7.99 -7.46
N GLY A 11 0.99 -8.79 -7.95
CA GLY A 11 0.86 -9.05 -9.38
C GLY A 11 1.84 -10.05 -9.97
N GLU A 12 2.72 -10.62 -9.17
CA GLU A 12 3.65 -11.64 -9.63
C GLU A 12 2.99 -13.01 -9.66
N ASN A 13 3.42 -13.88 -10.58
CA ASN A 13 2.74 -15.14 -10.84
C ASN A 13 3.43 -16.39 -10.32
N TYR A 14 4.61 -16.30 -9.76
CA TYR A 14 5.38 -17.47 -9.33
C TYR A 14 5.83 -17.34 -7.88
N GLU A 15 7.03 -17.77 -7.57
CA GLU A 15 7.56 -17.77 -6.22
C GLU A 15 7.56 -16.39 -5.57
N ASP A 16 7.63 -15.34 -6.38
CA ASP A 16 7.61 -13.97 -5.89
C ASP A 16 6.22 -13.44 -5.64
N ASN A 17 5.18 -14.26 -5.83
CA ASN A 17 3.81 -13.84 -5.54
C ASN A 17 3.65 -13.60 -4.04
N TYR A 18 3.15 -12.42 -3.71
CA TYR A 18 2.85 -12.05 -2.33
C TYR A 18 1.46 -11.45 -2.30
N GLN A 19 0.63 -11.99 -1.43
CA GLN A 19 -0.69 -11.43 -1.19
C GLN A 19 -1.03 -11.52 0.28
N ASN A 20 -1.78 -10.55 0.75
CA ASN A 20 -2.24 -10.53 2.13
C ASN A 20 -3.62 -9.88 2.21
N ILE A 21 -4.27 -10.08 3.34
CA ILE A 21 -5.54 -9.41 3.61
C ILE A 21 -5.22 -7.98 4.00
N TRP A 22 -5.76 -7.04 3.22
CA TRP A 22 -5.58 -5.61 3.46
C TRP A 22 -6.62 -5.09 4.45
N ALA A 23 -7.87 -5.49 4.29
CA ALA A 23 -8.96 -5.05 5.14
C ALA A 23 -10.12 -6.05 5.10
N ILE A 24 -10.91 -6.04 6.16
CA ILE A 24 -12.17 -6.78 6.23
C ILE A 24 -13.26 -5.75 6.52
N CYS A 25 -14.25 -5.67 5.64
CA CYS A 25 -15.25 -4.62 5.69
C CYS A 25 -16.65 -5.22 5.80
N SER A 26 -17.57 -4.43 6.38
CA SER A 26 -18.93 -4.85 6.57
C SER A 26 -19.84 -4.57 5.37
N SER A 27 -19.35 -3.86 4.37
CA SER A 27 -20.10 -3.58 3.14
C SER A 27 -19.14 -3.52 1.95
N LYS A 28 -19.71 -3.72 0.76
CA LYS A 28 -18.95 -3.61 -0.48
C LYS A 28 -18.43 -2.19 -0.69
N GLU A 29 -19.25 -1.21 -0.37
CA GLU A 29 -18.89 0.20 -0.49
C GLU A 29 -17.71 0.56 0.39
N ALA A 30 -17.69 0.04 1.63
CA ALA A 30 -16.56 0.26 2.54
C ALA A 30 -15.29 -0.39 1.98
N ALA A 31 -15.39 -1.57 1.38
CA ALA A 31 -14.25 -2.25 0.77
C ALA A 31 -13.70 -1.44 -0.41
N GLU A 32 -14.57 -0.93 -1.27
CA GLU A 32 -14.16 -0.10 -2.39
C GLU A 32 -13.50 1.20 -1.93
N GLN A 33 -14.02 1.79 -0.86
CA GLN A 33 -13.43 2.99 -0.27
C GLN A 33 -12.03 2.71 0.30
N CYS A 34 -11.84 1.56 0.92
CA CYS A 34 -10.52 1.15 1.41
C CYS A 34 -9.50 1.05 0.27
N ILE A 35 -9.91 0.52 -0.88
CA ILE A 35 -9.03 0.44 -2.05
C ILE A 35 -8.67 1.82 -2.56
N THR A 36 -9.66 2.70 -2.68
CA THR A 36 -9.43 4.07 -3.12
C THR A 36 -8.46 4.78 -2.19
N ASN A 37 -8.68 4.67 -0.89
CA ASN A 37 -7.81 5.28 0.12
C ASN A 37 -6.39 4.72 0.05
N ALA A 38 -6.26 3.41 -0.18
CA ALA A 38 -4.95 2.78 -0.30
C ALA A 38 -4.19 3.30 -1.53
N HIS A 39 -4.85 3.41 -2.67
CA HIS A 39 -4.23 3.97 -3.88
C HIS A 39 -3.80 5.41 -3.68
N GLU A 40 -4.62 6.22 -3.03
CA GLU A 40 -4.28 7.62 -2.75
C GLU A 40 -3.08 7.73 -1.81
N GLN A 41 -3.02 6.89 -0.78
CA GLN A 41 -1.91 6.88 0.15
C GLN A 41 -0.62 6.47 -0.55
N ILE A 42 -0.67 5.44 -1.39
CA ILE A 42 0.50 4.96 -2.13
C ILE A 42 1.01 6.07 -3.06
N ARG A 43 0.11 6.72 -3.78
CA ARG A 43 0.48 7.81 -4.69
C ARG A 43 1.11 8.96 -3.92
N HIS A 44 0.52 9.35 -2.80
CA HIS A 44 1.04 10.41 -1.95
C HIS A 44 2.45 10.07 -1.43
N ASP A 45 2.65 8.84 -0.99
CA ASP A 45 3.94 8.38 -0.50
C ASP A 45 5.00 8.39 -1.60
N GLU A 46 4.64 7.99 -2.82
CA GLU A 46 5.57 8.05 -3.95
C GLU A 46 5.97 9.47 -4.31
N GLU A 47 5.00 10.37 -4.38
CA GLU A 47 5.27 11.77 -4.67
C GLU A 47 6.18 12.39 -3.60
N ARG A 48 5.88 12.11 -2.35
CA ARG A 48 6.66 12.63 -1.23
C ARG A 48 8.07 12.04 -1.20
N TRP A 49 8.19 10.73 -1.45
CA TRP A 49 9.49 10.08 -1.54
C TRP A 49 10.37 10.73 -2.62
N ASN A 50 9.79 10.96 -3.80
CA ASN A 50 10.52 11.57 -4.90
C ASN A 50 10.98 13.00 -4.58
N GLU A 51 10.14 13.75 -3.89
CA GLU A 51 10.48 15.09 -3.42
C GLU A 51 11.64 15.05 -2.43
N LEU A 52 11.56 14.15 -1.44
CA LEU A 52 12.60 13.99 -0.43
C LEU A 52 13.90 13.48 -1.05
N ALA A 53 13.83 12.56 -2.00
CA ALA A 53 15.00 12.07 -2.71
C ALA A 53 15.70 13.19 -3.46
N ARG A 54 14.94 14.11 -4.04
CA ARG A 54 15.52 15.27 -4.72
C ARG A 54 16.22 16.21 -3.74
N ILE A 55 15.60 16.45 -2.58
CA ILE A 55 16.20 17.30 -1.53
C ILE A 55 17.47 16.65 -0.99
N THR A 56 17.45 15.35 -0.74
CA THR A 56 18.60 14.64 -0.17
C THR A 56 19.72 14.37 -1.17
N SER A 57 19.52 14.72 -2.44
CA SER A 57 20.63 14.69 -3.40
C SER A 57 21.72 15.70 -3.04
N ASP A 58 21.39 16.72 -2.25
CA ASP A 58 22.33 17.63 -1.66
C ASP A 58 22.59 17.20 -0.20
N PRO A 59 23.81 16.72 0.14
CA PRO A 59 24.10 16.26 1.50
C PRO A 59 23.88 17.32 2.58
N ASP A 60 24.02 18.59 2.22
CA ASP A 60 23.84 19.69 3.19
C ASP A 60 22.39 19.92 3.55
N CYS A 61 21.47 19.36 2.77
CA CYS A 61 20.03 19.50 3.02
C CYS A 61 19.43 18.32 3.78
N VAL A 62 20.22 17.29 4.11
CA VAL A 62 19.73 16.13 4.85
C VAL A 62 19.57 16.48 6.32
N THR A 63 18.35 16.36 6.84
CA THR A 63 18.06 16.58 8.26
C THR A 63 17.54 15.28 8.87
N SER A 64 17.57 15.21 10.20
CA SER A 64 17.04 14.03 10.91
C SER A 64 15.53 13.87 10.68
N GLU A 65 14.80 14.98 10.53
CA GLU A 65 13.37 14.94 10.25
C GLU A 65 13.09 14.33 8.87
N ILE A 66 13.90 14.66 7.88
CA ILE A 66 13.77 14.07 6.53
C ILE A 66 14.07 12.58 6.58
N GLU A 67 15.10 12.17 7.29
CA GLU A 67 15.45 10.76 7.42
C GLU A 67 14.34 9.96 8.09
N VAL A 68 13.75 10.50 9.15
CA VAL A 68 12.63 9.84 9.84
C VAL A 68 11.42 9.72 8.91
N GLU A 69 11.10 10.77 8.16
CA GLU A 69 9.97 10.72 7.22
C GLU A 69 10.20 9.69 6.12
N MET A 70 11.41 9.63 5.56
CA MET A 70 11.74 8.64 4.54
C MET A 70 11.63 7.21 5.10
N ASP A 71 12.10 6.98 6.32
CA ASP A 71 11.97 5.67 6.97
C ASP A 71 10.52 5.28 7.17
N GLN A 72 9.64 6.23 7.53
CA GLN A 72 8.21 5.98 7.69
C GLN A 72 7.55 5.60 6.37
N ILE A 73 7.90 6.30 5.29
CA ILE A 73 7.39 5.98 3.95
C ILE A 73 7.88 4.60 3.53
N GLU A 74 9.13 4.30 3.72
CA GLU A 74 9.71 3.00 3.39
C GLU A 74 9.03 1.87 4.15
N SER A 75 8.76 2.07 5.45
CA SER A 75 8.05 1.08 6.26
C SER A 75 6.66 0.80 5.71
N ARG A 76 5.93 1.82 5.26
CA ARG A 76 4.62 1.62 4.65
C ARG A 76 4.72 0.87 3.33
N ARG A 77 5.78 1.11 2.56
CA ARG A 77 6.01 0.40 1.29
C ARG A 77 6.23 -1.09 1.50
N TYR A 78 6.84 -1.49 2.61
CA TYR A 78 7.04 -2.89 2.94
C TYR A 78 5.79 -3.56 3.50
N SER A 79 4.84 -2.80 4.01
CA SER A 79 3.60 -3.36 4.56
C SER A 79 2.58 -3.71 3.50
N VAL A 80 2.78 -3.26 2.25
CA VAL A 80 1.93 -3.60 1.11
C VAL A 80 2.76 -4.38 0.10
N PRO A 81 2.15 -5.26 -0.69
CA PRO A 81 2.87 -5.98 -1.73
C PRO A 81 3.16 -5.05 -2.92
N TYR A 82 4.07 -4.09 -2.69
CA TYR A 82 4.51 -3.24 -3.76
C TYR A 82 5.25 -4.10 -4.72
N ARG A 83 4.99 -4.14 -5.89
CA ARG A 83 5.69 -4.63 -6.70
C ARG A 83 5.71 -4.82 -7.90
N GLY A 84 6.14 -5.62 -8.47
CA GLY A 84 6.35 -5.72 -9.83
C GLY A 84 6.91 -4.44 -10.42
N ASN A 85 6.85 -4.34 -11.73
CA ASN A 85 7.40 -3.20 -12.43
C ASN A 85 6.58 -1.92 -12.28
N ASN A 86 5.37 -2.05 -11.79
CA ASN A 86 4.46 -0.92 -11.67
C ASN A 86 4.52 -0.23 -10.31
N GLY A 87 5.10 -0.90 -9.33
CA GLY A 87 5.15 -0.37 -7.98
C GLY A 87 3.82 -0.32 -7.25
N LEU A 88 2.72 -0.66 -7.91
CA LEU A 88 1.38 -0.60 -7.32
C LEU A 88 0.85 -2.01 -7.07
N PRO A 89 0.27 -2.27 -5.90
CA PRO A 89 -0.37 -3.55 -5.63
C PRO A 89 -1.69 -3.66 -6.38
N TYR A 90 -2.11 -4.89 -6.63
CA TYR A 90 -3.45 -5.16 -7.15
C TYR A 90 -4.36 -5.46 -5.98
N PHE A 91 -5.54 -4.86 -5.99
CA PHE A 91 -6.54 -5.11 -4.98
C PHE A 91 -7.70 -5.89 -5.57
N SER A 92 -8.22 -6.82 -4.80
CA SER A 92 -9.43 -7.55 -5.14
C SER A 92 -10.34 -7.62 -3.93
N VAL A 93 -11.64 -7.71 -4.18
CA VAL A 93 -12.64 -7.83 -3.12
C VAL A 93 -13.36 -9.15 -3.29
N ARG A 94 -13.46 -9.92 -2.21
CA ARG A 94 -14.21 -11.17 -2.18
C ARG A 94 -15.24 -11.13 -1.06
N GLU A 95 -16.45 -11.57 -1.38
CA GLU A 95 -17.53 -11.66 -0.41
C GLU A 95 -17.49 -13.02 0.27
N TYR A 96 -17.62 -13.02 1.59
CA TYR A 96 -17.71 -14.24 2.37
C TYR A 96 -18.91 -14.16 3.29
N ASP A 97 -19.56 -15.31 3.50
CA ASP A 97 -20.67 -15.43 4.43
C ASP A 97 -20.15 -16.12 5.68
N ILE A 98 -20.19 -15.40 6.80
CA ILE A 98 -19.73 -15.93 8.07
C ILE A 98 -20.91 -16.62 8.76
N MET A 99 -20.74 -17.90 9.02
CA MET A 99 -21.73 -18.68 9.78
C MET A 99 -21.45 -18.54 11.26
N ASN A 100 -22.50 -18.22 11.99
CA ASN A 100 -22.42 -18.15 13.45
C ASN A 100 -22.91 -19.44 14.08
#